data_031023bb4b38dd01dfdd3a06272a6eba
#
_entry.id   031023bb4b38dd01dfdd3a06272a6eba
#
_cell.length_a   1.000
_cell.length_b   1.000
_cell.length_c   1.000
_cell.angle_alpha   90.00
_cell.angle_beta   90.00
_cell.angle_gamma   90.00
#
_symmetry.space_group_name_H-M   'P 1'
#
loop_
_entity.id
_entity.type
_entity.pdbx_description
1 polymer ?
#
loop_
_entity_poly.entity_id
_entity_poly.type
_entity_poly.pdbx_seq_one_letter_code
_entity_poly.pdbx_strand_id
1 'polypeptide(L)'
;MDGLHIDLVRAPEQLPAVLDRLPSYKVLSLGVVNGRNVWRCDLETALAALQQAHARFGDNLWVAGSCSLLHSPVDLSREDRLDPELKSWLAFAVQKSREIAILSHALNDPQATEVVEALAQSREIQASRARSSRVHNPQVQARLASVTAADHQRRSAFAERITVQRERLQLPAFPTTTIGSFPQTSAIRLARQAHKQGKLSLNDYTDAMRHEIRHAVQVQENLGLDVLVHGEAERNDMVEYFAEQLDGYLFTRFGWVQSYGSRCVKPAIIFGDLSRPQPMTVDWIRYAQSLTDKTMKGMLTGPVTMLMWSFSREDVSRQVQAQQLALAIRDEVLDLERAGIKIVQIDEAAFREGLPLRKAQWQQYLDWAVAAFRLCSSGVRDETQIHTHMCYSEFNDVIKSIAAMDADVITIETSRSDMELLDAFEAFDYPNDIGPGVYDIHSPRVPETAEMVSLIAKAARRIPAERLWVNPDCGLKTRGWPETEAALINMVAAARQLRL
;
A
#
# COMPACT_ATOMS: atom_id res chain seq x y z
N MET A 1 -20.35 -33.94 -3.79
CA MET A 1 -20.18 -32.79 -2.89
C MET A 1 -21.23 -32.90 -1.80
N ASP A 2 -20.81 -32.95 -0.54
CA ASP A 2 -21.72 -33.18 0.61
C ASP A 2 -22.13 -31.87 1.27
N GLY A 3 -21.38 -30.80 1.03
CA GLY A 3 -21.68 -29.46 1.51
C GLY A 3 -21.07 -28.35 0.63
N LEU A 4 -21.54 -27.13 0.85
CA LEU A 4 -21.07 -25.91 0.20
C LEU A 4 -20.80 -24.85 1.26
N HIS A 5 -19.64 -24.19 1.19
CA HIS A 5 -19.35 -22.98 1.96
C HIS A 5 -19.43 -21.75 1.05
N ILE A 6 -20.06 -20.68 1.52
CA ILE A 6 -20.09 -19.38 0.83
C ILE A 6 -19.68 -18.24 1.77
N ASP A 7 -18.88 -17.31 1.25
CA ASP A 7 -18.44 -16.09 1.93
C ASP A 7 -19.50 -14.99 1.74
N LEU A 8 -20.34 -14.76 2.77
CA LEU A 8 -21.36 -13.73 2.73
C LEU A 8 -20.85 -12.32 3.06
N VAL A 9 -19.61 -12.18 3.49
CA VAL A 9 -19.00 -10.87 3.69
C VAL A 9 -18.58 -10.25 2.35
N ARG A 10 -18.04 -11.08 1.44
CA ARG A 10 -17.55 -10.59 0.13
C ARG A 10 -18.55 -10.77 -1.01
N ALA A 11 -19.46 -11.70 -0.87
CA ALA A 11 -20.41 -12.05 -1.92
C ALA A 11 -21.82 -12.36 -1.35
N PRO A 12 -22.42 -11.42 -0.58
CA PRO A 12 -23.74 -11.64 0.04
C PRO A 12 -24.84 -11.90 -0.99
N GLU A 13 -24.69 -11.41 -2.22
CA GLU A 13 -25.62 -11.62 -3.32
C GLU A 13 -25.73 -13.08 -3.78
N GLN A 14 -24.86 -13.97 -3.35
CA GLN A 14 -24.95 -15.40 -3.66
C GLN A 14 -26.03 -16.12 -2.85
N LEU A 15 -26.38 -15.61 -1.67
CA LEU A 15 -27.28 -16.31 -0.76
C LEU A 15 -28.63 -16.70 -1.39
N PRO A 16 -29.37 -15.80 -2.05
CA PRO A 16 -30.65 -16.16 -2.66
C PRO A 16 -30.55 -17.30 -3.67
N ALA A 17 -29.53 -17.25 -4.55
CA ALA A 17 -29.33 -18.26 -5.57
C ALA A 17 -28.94 -19.63 -4.97
N VAL A 18 -28.18 -19.64 -3.89
CA VAL A 18 -27.81 -20.87 -3.17
C VAL A 18 -29.00 -21.43 -2.43
N LEU A 19 -29.79 -20.59 -1.75
CA LEU A 19 -31.03 -21.03 -1.09
C LEU A 19 -32.01 -21.63 -2.08
N ASP A 20 -32.10 -21.10 -3.30
CA ASP A 20 -33.00 -21.64 -4.34
C ASP A 20 -32.53 -23.00 -4.88
N ARG A 21 -31.24 -23.20 -5.11
CA ARG A 21 -30.70 -24.31 -5.90
C ARG A 21 -30.08 -25.46 -5.09
N LEU A 22 -29.53 -25.18 -3.90
CA LEU A 22 -28.87 -26.20 -3.09
C LEU A 22 -29.92 -27.09 -2.40
N PRO A 23 -29.91 -28.43 -2.60
CA PRO A 23 -30.82 -29.34 -1.89
C PRO A 23 -30.64 -29.26 -0.36
N SER A 24 -31.75 -29.24 0.38
CA SER A 24 -31.73 -29.04 1.85
C SER A 24 -31.07 -30.21 2.65
N TYR A 25 -30.89 -31.36 2.00
CA TYR A 25 -30.14 -32.48 2.60
C TYR A 25 -28.61 -32.30 2.52
N LYS A 26 -28.12 -31.27 1.83
CA LYS A 26 -26.71 -30.94 1.79
C LYS A 26 -26.38 -29.94 2.91
N VAL A 27 -25.13 -29.99 3.38
CA VAL A 27 -24.64 -29.01 4.35
C VAL A 27 -24.42 -27.64 3.65
N LEU A 28 -25.01 -26.59 4.20
CA LEU A 28 -24.72 -25.21 3.83
C LEU A 28 -23.91 -24.54 4.96
N SER A 29 -22.68 -24.15 4.66
CA SER A 29 -21.85 -23.39 5.58
C SER A 29 -21.85 -21.90 5.18
N LEU A 30 -22.33 -21.04 6.08
CA LEU A 30 -22.40 -19.59 5.84
C LEU A 30 -21.31 -18.84 6.58
N GLY A 31 -20.42 -18.22 5.82
CA GLY A 31 -19.36 -17.36 6.32
C GLY A 31 -19.87 -15.94 6.57
N VAL A 32 -20.43 -15.68 7.75
CA VAL A 32 -21.04 -14.40 8.13
C VAL A 32 -20.14 -13.51 8.98
N VAL A 33 -19.09 -14.07 9.60
CA VAL A 33 -18.11 -13.33 10.40
C VAL A 33 -16.87 -13.05 9.57
N ASN A 34 -16.50 -11.79 9.37
CA ASN A 34 -15.38 -11.41 8.51
C ASN A 34 -14.03 -11.91 9.06
N GLY A 35 -13.42 -12.90 8.39
CA GLY A 35 -12.12 -13.48 8.74
C GLY A 35 -10.90 -12.69 8.27
N ARG A 36 -11.08 -11.63 7.48
CA ARG A 36 -9.98 -10.82 6.91
C ARG A 36 -9.88 -9.41 7.44
N ASN A 37 -10.79 -9.00 8.34
CA ASN A 37 -10.79 -7.67 8.94
C ASN A 37 -10.88 -7.77 10.45
N VAL A 38 -10.71 -6.67 11.14
CA VAL A 38 -10.58 -6.61 12.61
C VAL A 38 -11.81 -6.03 13.31
N TRP A 39 -12.87 -5.73 12.55
CA TRP A 39 -14.10 -5.16 13.13
C TRP A 39 -14.98 -6.23 13.77
N ARG A 40 -15.71 -5.84 14.82
CA ARG A 40 -16.77 -6.67 15.37
C ARG A 40 -17.86 -6.90 14.34
N CYS A 41 -18.38 -8.12 14.34
CA CYS A 41 -19.52 -8.49 13.53
C CYS A 41 -20.76 -7.76 13.99
N ASP A 42 -21.56 -7.26 13.05
CA ASP A 42 -22.95 -6.91 13.30
C ASP A 42 -23.76 -8.20 13.45
N LEU A 43 -23.96 -8.62 14.70
CA LEU A 43 -24.58 -9.89 15.00
C LEU A 43 -26.06 -9.95 14.56
N GLU A 44 -26.78 -8.81 14.56
CA GLU A 44 -28.19 -8.78 14.14
C GLU A 44 -28.30 -8.99 12.62
N THR A 45 -27.49 -8.30 11.83
CA THR A 45 -27.44 -8.47 10.38
C THR A 45 -26.99 -9.89 10.00
N ALA A 46 -25.98 -10.43 10.67
CA ALA A 46 -25.50 -11.79 10.44
C ALA A 46 -26.58 -12.84 10.81
N LEU A 47 -27.25 -12.65 11.93
CA LEU A 47 -28.31 -13.57 12.41
C LEU A 47 -29.51 -13.58 11.45
N ALA A 48 -29.91 -12.44 10.89
CA ALA A 48 -31.00 -12.38 9.91
C ALA A 48 -30.73 -13.24 8.66
N ALA A 49 -29.49 -13.17 8.12
CA ALA A 49 -29.08 -14.03 7.02
C ALA A 49 -29.07 -15.54 7.37
N LEU A 50 -28.60 -15.84 8.59
CA LEU A 50 -28.59 -17.22 9.09
C LEU A 50 -30.01 -17.77 9.31
N GLN A 51 -30.93 -16.98 9.86
CA GLN A 51 -32.34 -17.38 10.07
C GLN A 51 -33.02 -17.69 8.73
N GLN A 52 -32.79 -16.89 7.69
CA GLN A 52 -33.30 -17.14 6.35
C GLN A 52 -32.83 -18.52 5.83
N ALA A 53 -31.57 -18.87 6.04
CA ALA A 53 -31.04 -20.15 5.62
C ALA A 53 -31.51 -21.31 6.53
N HIS A 54 -31.59 -21.07 7.85
CA HIS A 54 -32.02 -22.09 8.83
C HIS A 54 -33.44 -22.59 8.58
N ALA A 55 -34.35 -21.71 8.16
CA ALA A 55 -35.73 -22.07 7.79
C ALA A 55 -35.79 -23.18 6.71
N ARG A 56 -34.74 -23.33 5.87
CA ARG A 56 -34.67 -24.33 4.80
C ARG A 56 -33.76 -25.52 5.12
N PHE A 57 -32.60 -25.26 5.78
CA PHE A 57 -31.56 -26.26 5.96
C PHE A 57 -31.58 -26.90 7.37
N GLY A 58 -32.23 -26.26 8.36
CA GLY A 58 -32.27 -26.77 9.74
C GLY A 58 -30.88 -27.12 10.25
N ASP A 59 -30.71 -28.37 10.74
CA ASP A 59 -29.44 -28.87 11.29
C ASP A 59 -28.31 -29.00 10.24
N ASN A 60 -28.62 -28.92 8.96
CA ASN A 60 -27.63 -28.90 7.88
C ASN A 60 -27.03 -27.49 7.63
N LEU A 61 -27.40 -26.51 8.45
CA LEU A 61 -26.78 -25.18 8.40
C LEU A 61 -25.58 -25.08 9.35
N TRP A 62 -24.43 -24.68 8.85
CA TRP A 62 -23.23 -24.38 9.65
C TRP A 62 -22.95 -22.89 9.67
N VAL A 63 -22.69 -22.35 10.85
CA VAL A 63 -22.24 -20.96 11.07
C VAL A 63 -20.73 -20.91 11.04
N ALA A 64 -20.16 -20.03 10.22
CA ALA A 64 -18.72 -19.98 10.00
C ALA A 64 -18.17 -18.55 9.86
N GLY A 65 -16.84 -18.44 9.95
CA GLY A 65 -16.14 -17.26 9.43
C GLY A 65 -16.17 -17.24 7.89
N SER A 66 -16.06 -16.05 7.30
CA SER A 66 -16.08 -15.88 5.84
C SER A 66 -14.91 -16.58 5.14
N CYS A 67 -13.80 -16.73 5.87
CA CYS A 67 -12.61 -17.47 5.47
C CYS A 67 -11.81 -17.88 6.71
N SER A 68 -10.61 -18.45 6.53
CA SER A 68 -9.69 -18.75 7.64
C SER A 68 -9.40 -17.50 8.47
N LEU A 69 -9.44 -17.63 9.81
CA LEU A 69 -9.08 -16.59 10.76
C LEU A 69 -7.56 -16.31 10.82
N LEU A 70 -6.75 -17.00 10.01
CA LEU A 70 -5.32 -16.78 9.89
C LEU A 70 -4.97 -15.34 9.46
N HIS A 71 -5.88 -14.67 8.76
CA HIS A 71 -5.73 -13.29 8.29
C HIS A 71 -6.23 -12.24 9.30
N SER A 72 -6.67 -12.66 10.48
CA SER A 72 -7.04 -11.81 11.61
C SER A 72 -6.01 -11.98 12.73
N PRO A 73 -5.64 -10.91 13.48
CA PRO A 73 -4.79 -11.07 14.66
C PRO A 73 -5.39 -12.04 15.67
N VAL A 74 -4.56 -12.64 16.52
CA VAL A 74 -4.98 -13.78 17.35
C VAL A 74 -5.95 -13.39 18.46
N ASP A 75 -5.56 -12.47 19.35
CA ASP A 75 -6.35 -12.16 20.55
C ASP A 75 -6.26 -10.69 20.96
N LEU A 76 -7.40 -9.99 20.91
CA LEU A 76 -7.54 -8.59 21.26
C LEU A 76 -7.31 -8.33 22.76
N SER A 77 -7.50 -9.33 23.63
CA SER A 77 -7.31 -9.16 25.09
C SER A 77 -5.91 -8.70 25.44
N ARG A 78 -4.92 -9.10 24.64
CA ARG A 78 -3.50 -8.75 24.78
C ARG A 78 -3.17 -7.28 24.48
N GLU A 79 -4.06 -6.56 23.81
CA GLU A 79 -3.91 -5.14 23.48
C GLU A 79 -4.30 -4.28 24.71
N ASP A 80 -3.38 -4.18 25.66
CA ASP A 80 -3.57 -3.51 26.95
C ASP A 80 -3.43 -1.97 26.89
N ARG A 81 -2.89 -1.44 25.79
CA ARG A 81 -2.64 -0.01 25.61
C ARG A 81 -3.61 0.67 24.63
N LEU A 82 -4.51 -0.09 24.01
CA LEU A 82 -5.50 0.50 23.14
C LEU A 82 -6.50 1.33 23.94
N ASP A 83 -6.88 2.45 23.37
CA ASP A 83 -8.01 3.25 23.86
C ASP A 83 -9.24 2.35 24.03
N PRO A 84 -9.96 2.40 25.16
CA PRO A 84 -11.07 1.50 25.45
C PRO A 84 -12.22 1.60 24.44
N GLU A 85 -12.54 2.81 23.95
CA GLU A 85 -13.59 3.00 22.94
C GLU A 85 -13.19 2.33 21.63
N LEU A 86 -12.01 2.64 21.10
CA LEU A 86 -11.51 2.04 19.86
C LEU A 86 -11.38 0.51 19.98
N LYS A 87 -10.88 0.02 21.11
CA LYS A 87 -10.77 -1.41 21.39
C LYS A 87 -12.13 -2.10 21.37
N SER A 88 -13.19 -1.44 21.85
CA SER A 88 -14.54 -2.00 21.89
C SER A 88 -15.11 -2.33 20.52
N TRP A 89 -14.68 -1.62 19.47
CA TRP A 89 -15.12 -1.83 18.08
C TRP A 89 -14.41 -2.98 17.38
N LEU A 90 -13.35 -3.54 17.98
CA LEU A 90 -12.49 -4.54 17.37
C LEU A 90 -12.85 -5.98 17.81
N ALA A 91 -12.58 -6.94 16.92
CA ALA A 91 -12.63 -8.36 17.19
C ALA A 91 -11.50 -9.07 16.44
N PHE A 92 -10.63 -9.77 17.17
CA PHE A 92 -9.58 -10.61 16.61
C PHE A 92 -10.04 -12.07 16.54
N ALA A 93 -9.22 -13.01 16.13
CA ALA A 93 -9.63 -14.39 15.87
C ALA A 93 -10.35 -15.06 17.06
N VAL A 94 -9.88 -14.87 18.28
CA VAL A 94 -10.54 -15.41 19.50
C VAL A 94 -11.93 -14.80 19.67
N GLN A 95 -12.06 -13.47 19.50
CA GLN A 95 -13.35 -12.79 19.63
C GLN A 95 -14.31 -13.17 18.50
N LYS A 96 -13.81 -13.31 17.26
CA LYS A 96 -14.60 -13.76 16.11
C LYS A 96 -15.10 -15.20 16.26
N SER A 97 -14.30 -16.08 16.86
CA SER A 97 -14.74 -17.42 17.19
C SER A 97 -15.90 -17.42 18.20
N ARG A 98 -15.89 -16.48 19.17
CA ARG A 98 -17.01 -16.29 20.10
C ARG A 98 -18.25 -15.74 19.39
N GLU A 99 -18.09 -14.80 18.47
CA GLU A 99 -19.19 -14.28 17.64
C GLU A 99 -19.86 -15.39 16.84
N ILE A 100 -19.08 -16.32 16.24
CA ILE A 100 -19.61 -17.49 15.54
C ILE A 100 -20.39 -18.39 16.51
N ALA A 101 -19.88 -18.64 17.71
CA ALA A 101 -20.55 -19.47 18.72
C ALA A 101 -21.88 -18.84 19.20
N ILE A 102 -21.90 -17.53 19.44
CA ILE A 102 -23.12 -16.79 19.80
C ILE A 102 -24.18 -16.87 18.69
N LEU A 103 -23.78 -16.67 17.44
CA LEU A 103 -24.69 -16.78 16.29
C LEU A 103 -25.28 -18.19 16.16
N SER A 104 -24.47 -19.23 16.38
CA SER A 104 -24.94 -20.63 16.39
C SER A 104 -25.92 -20.87 17.57
N HIS A 105 -25.59 -20.36 18.76
CA HIS A 105 -26.50 -20.46 19.93
C HIS A 105 -27.82 -19.73 19.68
N ALA A 106 -27.77 -18.54 19.08
CA ALA A 106 -28.96 -17.73 18.78
C ALA A 106 -29.96 -18.39 17.81
N LEU A 107 -29.48 -19.30 16.93
CA LEU A 107 -30.36 -20.09 16.07
C LEU A 107 -31.10 -21.18 16.83
N ASN A 108 -30.53 -21.73 17.91
CA ASN A 108 -31.08 -22.83 18.68
C ASN A 108 -31.89 -22.34 19.88
N ASP A 109 -31.42 -21.31 20.59
CA ASP A 109 -32.08 -20.72 21.73
C ASP A 109 -31.95 -19.17 21.71
N PRO A 110 -32.79 -18.47 20.95
CA PRO A 110 -32.73 -17.02 20.81
C PRO A 110 -33.04 -16.23 22.08
N GLN A 111 -33.63 -16.90 23.11
CA GLN A 111 -33.97 -16.28 24.38
C GLN A 111 -32.92 -16.54 25.49
N ALA A 112 -31.88 -17.30 25.21
CA ALA A 112 -30.80 -17.51 26.15
C ALA A 112 -30.20 -16.18 26.59
N THR A 113 -29.99 -16.00 27.90
CA THR A 113 -29.50 -14.73 28.48
C THR A 113 -28.22 -14.25 27.81
N GLU A 114 -27.27 -15.15 27.57
CA GLU A 114 -26.01 -14.84 26.89
C GLU A 114 -26.22 -14.30 25.46
N VAL A 115 -27.19 -14.85 24.72
CA VAL A 115 -27.53 -14.41 23.35
C VAL A 115 -28.14 -13.00 23.38
N VAL A 116 -29.13 -12.78 24.25
CA VAL A 116 -29.81 -11.48 24.38
C VAL A 116 -28.82 -10.38 24.77
N GLU A 117 -27.93 -10.66 25.72
CA GLU A 117 -26.90 -9.71 26.16
C GLU A 117 -25.88 -9.44 25.03
N ALA A 118 -25.42 -10.47 24.30
CA ALA A 118 -24.46 -10.31 23.20
C ALA A 118 -25.05 -9.49 22.04
N LEU A 119 -26.32 -9.72 21.67
CA LEU A 119 -26.99 -8.93 20.62
C LEU A 119 -27.19 -7.47 21.06
N ALA A 120 -27.59 -7.23 22.32
CA ALA A 120 -27.72 -5.87 22.85
C ALA A 120 -26.37 -5.14 22.88
N GLN A 121 -25.30 -5.82 23.31
CA GLN A 121 -23.95 -5.26 23.29
C GLN A 121 -23.47 -4.98 21.85
N SER A 122 -23.71 -5.88 20.90
CA SER A 122 -23.37 -5.67 19.50
C SER A 122 -24.03 -4.42 18.95
N ARG A 123 -25.33 -4.25 19.20
CA ARG A 123 -26.10 -3.06 18.76
C ARG A 123 -25.52 -1.76 19.32
N GLU A 124 -25.20 -1.72 20.62
CA GLU A 124 -24.62 -0.54 21.23
C GLU A 124 -23.23 -0.20 20.67
N ILE A 125 -22.40 -1.20 20.42
CA ILE A 125 -21.07 -1.03 19.82
C ILE A 125 -21.17 -0.47 18.40
N GLN A 126 -22.07 -1.00 17.55
CA GLN A 126 -22.29 -0.48 16.21
C GLN A 126 -22.80 0.98 16.26
N ALA A 127 -23.77 1.27 17.15
CA ALA A 127 -24.28 2.61 17.34
C ALA A 127 -23.22 3.60 17.88
N SER A 128 -22.39 3.16 18.83
CA SER A 128 -21.25 3.95 19.36
C SER A 128 -20.32 4.37 18.24
N ARG A 129 -19.85 3.39 17.42
CA ARG A 129 -18.96 3.66 16.30
C ARG A 129 -19.59 4.62 15.27
N ALA A 130 -20.85 4.42 14.92
CA ALA A 130 -21.55 5.24 13.94
C ALA A 130 -21.73 6.71 14.40
N ARG A 131 -21.80 6.97 15.71
CA ARG A 131 -21.96 8.31 16.27
C ARG A 131 -20.67 9.00 16.69
N SER A 132 -19.55 8.26 16.72
CA SER A 132 -18.30 8.79 17.27
C SER A 132 -17.71 9.90 16.38
N SER A 133 -17.45 11.06 16.98
CA SER A 133 -16.74 12.16 16.33
C SER A 133 -15.27 11.82 15.99
N ARG A 134 -14.75 10.75 16.56
CA ARG A 134 -13.41 10.25 16.21
C ARG A 134 -13.40 9.55 14.86
N VAL A 135 -14.55 8.97 14.44
CA VAL A 135 -14.72 8.29 13.17
C VAL A 135 -14.99 9.29 12.05
N HIS A 136 -15.77 10.33 12.35
CA HIS A 136 -16.25 11.29 11.37
C HIS A 136 -15.58 12.65 11.55
N ASN A 137 -14.85 13.12 10.53
CA ASN A 137 -14.24 14.44 10.50
C ASN A 137 -14.93 15.31 9.43
N PRO A 138 -15.77 16.30 9.83
CA PRO A 138 -16.51 17.14 8.88
C PRO A 138 -15.59 17.92 7.93
N GLN A 139 -14.37 18.28 8.34
CA GLN A 139 -13.44 18.99 7.47
C GLN A 139 -12.91 18.08 6.35
N VAL A 140 -12.59 16.83 6.67
CA VAL A 140 -12.19 15.83 5.68
C VAL A 140 -13.32 15.56 4.70
N GLN A 141 -14.54 15.39 5.20
CA GLN A 141 -15.73 15.14 4.37
C GLN A 141 -16.04 16.34 3.45
N ALA A 142 -16.00 17.56 3.98
CA ALA A 142 -16.19 18.79 3.19
C ALA A 142 -15.10 18.94 2.11
N ARG A 143 -13.84 18.67 2.47
CA ARG A 143 -12.74 18.71 1.51
C ARG A 143 -12.92 17.67 0.40
N LEU A 144 -13.31 16.45 0.74
CA LEU A 144 -13.58 15.41 -0.24
C LEU A 144 -14.72 15.79 -1.17
N ALA A 145 -15.80 16.37 -0.62
CA ALA A 145 -16.94 16.86 -1.42
C ALA A 145 -16.58 18.01 -2.36
N SER A 146 -15.51 18.75 -2.11
CA SER A 146 -15.03 19.84 -2.97
C SER A 146 -14.15 19.37 -4.13
N VAL A 147 -13.76 18.10 -4.19
CA VAL A 147 -12.94 17.55 -5.27
C VAL A 147 -13.71 17.56 -6.59
N THR A 148 -13.07 18.06 -7.63
CA THR A 148 -13.62 18.18 -8.97
C THR A 148 -12.83 17.33 -9.97
N ALA A 149 -13.33 17.16 -11.19
CA ALA A 149 -12.62 16.48 -12.27
C ALA A 149 -11.26 17.11 -12.59
N ALA A 150 -11.12 18.42 -12.41
CA ALA A 150 -9.86 19.15 -12.62
C ALA A 150 -8.76 18.75 -11.62
N ASP A 151 -9.12 18.35 -10.40
CA ASP A 151 -8.18 17.92 -9.38
C ASP A 151 -7.46 16.61 -9.72
N HIS A 152 -7.98 15.85 -10.67
CA HIS A 152 -7.40 14.61 -11.17
C HIS A 152 -6.55 14.78 -12.43
N GLN A 153 -6.26 16.02 -12.85
CA GLN A 153 -5.58 16.28 -14.11
C GLN A 153 -4.33 17.12 -13.91
N ARG A 154 -3.22 16.74 -14.53
CA ARG A 154 -2.05 17.60 -14.72
C ARG A 154 -2.41 18.74 -15.67
N ARG A 155 -1.70 19.87 -15.57
CA ARG A 155 -1.96 21.06 -16.40
C ARG A 155 -1.78 20.78 -17.88
N SER A 156 -0.71 20.06 -18.24
CA SER A 156 -0.36 19.73 -19.60
C SER A 156 -0.26 18.24 -19.82
N ALA A 157 -0.33 17.80 -21.07
CA ALA A 157 -0.08 16.41 -21.47
C ALA A 157 1.40 16.01 -21.23
N PHE A 158 1.66 14.71 -21.09
CA PHE A 158 3.02 14.20 -20.83
C PHE A 158 4.06 14.72 -21.84
N ALA A 159 3.74 14.76 -23.13
CA ALA A 159 4.66 15.23 -24.18
C ALA A 159 5.15 16.67 -23.98
N GLU A 160 4.31 17.52 -23.39
CA GLU A 160 4.69 18.90 -23.02
C GLU A 160 5.49 18.92 -21.71
N ARG A 161 5.02 18.17 -20.69
CA ARG A 161 5.69 18.09 -19.40
C ARG A 161 7.11 17.56 -19.50
N ILE A 162 7.32 16.48 -20.25
CA ILE A 162 8.65 15.86 -20.36
C ILE A 162 9.68 16.81 -20.99
N THR A 163 9.26 17.71 -21.87
CA THR A 163 10.16 18.72 -22.47
C THR A 163 10.70 19.66 -21.40
N VAL A 164 9.82 20.30 -20.62
CA VAL A 164 10.24 21.21 -19.54
C VAL A 164 10.97 20.51 -18.40
N GLN A 165 10.62 19.24 -18.13
CA GLN A 165 11.32 18.42 -17.13
C GLN A 165 12.75 18.10 -17.57
N ARG A 166 12.98 17.72 -18.84
CA ARG A 166 14.32 17.48 -19.40
C ARG A 166 15.18 18.73 -19.37
N GLU A 167 14.63 19.88 -19.74
CA GLU A 167 15.32 21.18 -19.63
C GLU A 167 15.71 21.52 -18.20
N ARG A 168 14.81 21.26 -17.22
CA ARG A 168 15.08 21.57 -15.82
C ARG A 168 16.06 20.61 -15.16
N LEU A 169 15.94 19.31 -15.45
CA LEU A 169 16.70 18.25 -14.78
C LEU A 169 18.09 18.05 -15.40
N GLN A 170 18.22 18.25 -16.71
CA GLN A 170 19.46 18.10 -17.49
C GLN A 170 20.15 16.75 -17.25
N LEU A 171 19.36 15.69 -17.14
CA LEU A 171 19.87 14.34 -16.93
C LEU A 171 20.44 13.76 -18.23
N PRO A 172 21.49 12.90 -18.14
CA PRO A 172 22.00 12.21 -19.31
C PRO A 172 21.02 11.15 -19.83
N ALA A 173 21.28 10.58 -21.02
CA ALA A 173 20.58 9.39 -21.46
C ALA A 173 20.75 8.25 -20.45
N PHE A 174 19.76 7.36 -20.34
CA PHE A 174 19.76 6.29 -19.34
C PHE A 174 20.07 6.80 -17.93
N PRO A 175 19.26 7.75 -17.37
CA PRO A 175 19.54 8.31 -16.06
C PRO A 175 19.46 7.23 -14.99
N THR A 176 20.46 7.24 -14.09
CA THR A 176 20.57 6.23 -13.03
C THR A 176 19.94 6.72 -11.72
N THR A 177 19.16 5.87 -11.08
CA THR A 177 18.54 6.12 -9.76
C THR A 177 18.35 4.82 -9.01
N THR A 178 17.85 4.88 -7.75
CA THR A 178 17.34 3.73 -7.02
C THR A 178 15.86 3.92 -6.71
N ILE A 179 15.20 2.88 -6.19
CA ILE A 179 13.76 2.97 -5.90
C ILE A 179 13.51 3.82 -4.66
N GLY A 180 14.30 3.66 -3.57
CA GLY A 180 14.15 4.51 -2.38
C GLY A 180 14.99 4.06 -1.19
N SER A 181 14.79 2.85 -0.72
CA SER A 181 15.45 2.35 0.48
C SER A 181 16.90 1.93 0.23
N PHE A 182 17.76 2.15 1.24
CA PHE A 182 19.11 1.62 1.34
C PHE A 182 19.22 0.62 2.52
N PRO A 183 20.37 -0.07 2.71
CA PRO A 183 20.51 -1.10 3.73
C PRO A 183 20.11 -0.66 5.12
N GLN A 184 19.19 -1.39 5.73
CA GLN A 184 18.70 -1.16 7.09
C GLN A 184 19.61 -1.86 8.10
N THR A 185 20.65 -1.16 8.55
CA THR A 185 21.64 -1.68 9.49
C THR A 185 21.06 -2.00 10.87
N SER A 186 21.80 -2.77 11.67
CA SER A 186 21.39 -3.02 13.06
C SER A 186 21.36 -1.73 13.88
N ALA A 187 22.26 -0.77 13.60
CA ALA A 187 22.31 0.53 14.26
C ALA A 187 21.02 1.32 14.02
N ILE A 188 20.54 1.40 12.77
CA ILE A 188 19.27 2.04 12.40
C ILE A 188 18.11 1.41 13.18
N ARG A 189 18.03 0.08 13.18
CA ARG A 189 16.93 -0.65 13.84
C ARG A 189 16.92 -0.43 15.35
N LEU A 190 18.09 -0.45 15.97
CA LEU A 190 18.25 -0.20 17.41
C LEU A 190 17.90 1.25 17.79
N ALA A 191 18.31 2.24 16.98
CA ALA A 191 17.97 3.64 17.21
C ALA A 191 16.45 3.88 17.15
N ARG A 192 15.77 3.36 16.12
CA ARG A 192 14.30 3.42 16.01
C ARG A 192 13.61 2.74 17.19
N GLN A 193 14.09 1.56 17.59
CA GLN A 193 13.52 0.85 18.74
C GLN A 193 13.73 1.61 20.05
N ALA A 194 14.92 2.16 20.28
CA ALA A 194 15.23 2.93 21.47
C ALA A 194 14.37 4.20 21.56
N HIS A 195 14.18 4.89 20.44
CA HIS A 195 13.30 6.05 20.35
C HIS A 195 11.83 5.67 20.64
N LYS A 196 11.31 4.62 20.02
CA LYS A 196 9.93 4.11 20.25
C LYS A 196 9.70 3.66 21.72
N GLN A 197 10.77 3.28 22.41
CA GLN A 197 10.74 2.94 23.84
C GLN A 197 10.96 4.13 24.79
N GLY A 198 11.16 5.34 24.27
CA GLY A 198 11.47 6.54 25.03
C GLY A 198 12.89 6.56 25.66
N LYS A 199 13.77 5.67 25.20
CA LYS A 199 15.16 5.56 25.66
C LYS A 199 16.14 6.47 24.89
N LEU A 200 15.74 6.95 23.74
CA LEU A 200 16.48 7.87 22.89
C LEU A 200 15.63 9.12 22.67
N SER A 201 16.18 10.30 22.91
CA SER A 201 15.48 11.56 22.69
C SER A 201 15.17 11.77 21.19
N LEU A 202 14.19 12.63 20.89
CA LEU A 202 13.88 12.98 19.50
C LEU A 202 15.08 13.59 18.79
N ASN A 203 15.86 14.45 19.47
CA ASN A 203 17.03 15.09 18.88
C ASN A 203 18.11 14.05 18.54
N ASP A 204 18.46 13.19 19.50
CA ASP A 204 19.48 12.15 19.29
C ASP A 204 19.03 11.15 18.20
N TYR A 205 17.73 10.83 18.15
CA TYR A 205 17.16 10.00 17.09
C TYR A 205 17.28 10.67 15.72
N THR A 206 16.92 11.96 15.65
CA THR A 206 17.01 12.75 14.42
C THR A 206 18.44 12.82 13.91
N ASP A 207 19.41 13.04 14.81
CA ASP A 207 20.83 13.09 14.45
C ASP A 207 21.35 11.73 13.99
N ALA A 208 20.92 10.65 14.62
CA ALA A 208 21.25 9.29 14.18
C ALA A 208 20.72 9.01 12.76
N MET A 209 19.45 9.36 12.46
CA MET A 209 18.88 9.18 11.12
C MET A 209 19.56 10.10 10.09
N ARG A 210 19.88 11.35 10.43
CA ARG A 210 20.65 12.26 9.58
C ARG A 210 22.04 11.74 9.26
N HIS A 211 22.69 11.05 10.20
CA HIS A 211 23.98 10.41 9.95
C HIS A 211 23.87 9.34 8.87
N GLU A 212 22.87 8.47 8.95
CA GLU A 212 22.62 7.42 7.96
C GLU A 212 22.22 7.98 6.58
N ILE A 213 21.39 9.03 6.57
CA ILE A 213 21.02 9.75 5.32
C ILE A 213 22.28 10.35 4.67
N ARG A 214 23.16 10.98 5.44
CA ARG A 214 24.43 11.53 4.93
C ARG A 214 25.29 10.42 4.31
N HIS A 215 25.40 9.29 4.99
CA HIS A 215 26.14 8.14 4.48
C HIS A 215 25.55 7.65 3.14
N ALA A 216 24.23 7.46 3.09
CA ALA A 216 23.54 7.03 1.86
C ALA A 216 23.73 8.01 0.70
N VAL A 217 23.63 9.32 0.94
CA VAL A 217 23.84 10.35 -0.09
C VAL A 217 25.29 10.33 -0.58
N GLN A 218 26.26 10.28 0.33
CA GLN A 218 27.69 10.26 -0.01
C GLN A 218 28.07 9.02 -0.83
N VAL A 219 27.56 7.84 -0.47
CA VAL A 219 27.77 6.61 -1.26
C VAL A 219 27.23 6.80 -2.67
N GLN A 220 26.00 7.29 -2.82
CA GLN A 220 25.37 7.51 -4.13
C GLN A 220 26.16 8.52 -5.00
N GLU A 221 26.69 9.60 -4.39
CA GLU A 221 27.54 10.56 -5.08
C GLU A 221 28.85 9.93 -5.57
N ASN A 222 29.52 9.18 -4.69
CA ASN A 222 30.77 8.49 -5.04
C ASN A 222 30.59 7.46 -6.15
N LEU A 223 29.45 6.77 -6.16
CA LEU A 223 29.08 5.83 -7.22
C LEU A 223 28.74 6.54 -8.53
N GLY A 224 28.34 7.82 -8.46
CA GLY A 224 28.01 8.63 -9.61
C GLY A 224 26.60 8.40 -10.13
N LEU A 225 25.64 8.05 -9.26
CA LEU A 225 24.21 8.06 -9.59
C LEU A 225 23.77 9.45 -10.04
N ASP A 226 22.82 9.53 -10.98
CA ASP A 226 22.36 10.80 -11.55
C ASP A 226 21.25 11.44 -10.69
N VAL A 227 20.30 10.64 -10.18
CA VAL A 227 19.23 11.05 -9.28
C VAL A 227 19.35 10.25 -7.98
N LEU A 228 19.45 10.95 -6.87
CA LEU A 228 19.69 10.37 -5.54
C LEU A 228 18.39 10.24 -4.75
N VAL A 229 18.41 9.37 -3.76
CA VAL A 229 17.37 9.20 -2.74
C VAL A 229 17.97 9.34 -1.34
N HIS A 230 17.17 9.68 -0.33
CA HIS A 230 17.67 9.84 1.04
C HIS A 230 17.96 8.50 1.77
N GLY A 231 17.49 7.37 1.24
CA GLY A 231 17.79 6.03 1.75
C GLY A 231 16.82 5.48 2.79
N GLU A 232 15.86 6.25 3.26
CA GLU A 232 14.73 5.83 4.12
C GLU A 232 15.16 5.25 5.48
N ALA A 233 16.22 5.77 6.09
CA ALA A 233 16.73 5.28 7.38
C ALA A 233 15.67 5.36 8.50
N GLU A 234 14.80 6.38 8.47
CA GLU A 234 13.74 6.61 9.45
C GLU A 234 12.55 5.64 9.31
N ARG A 235 12.42 4.94 8.18
CA ARG A 235 11.24 4.11 7.85
C ARG A 235 11.47 2.64 8.17
N ASN A 236 10.62 2.07 9.02
CA ASN A 236 10.58 0.64 9.27
C ASN A 236 9.80 -0.11 8.18
N ASP A 237 8.66 0.45 7.79
CA ASP A 237 7.74 -0.09 6.80
C ASP A 237 7.16 1.06 5.95
N MET A 238 6.86 0.80 4.69
CA MET A 238 6.39 1.84 3.77
C MET A 238 4.94 2.28 4.03
N VAL A 239 4.15 1.53 4.79
CA VAL A 239 2.79 1.91 5.19
C VAL A 239 2.77 2.42 6.62
N GLU A 240 3.38 1.68 7.58
CA GLU A 240 3.38 2.05 9.00
C GLU A 240 3.96 3.46 9.22
N TYR A 241 5.08 3.80 8.55
CA TYR A 241 5.72 5.11 8.69
C TYR A 241 4.77 6.28 8.35
N PHE A 242 4.04 6.19 7.26
CA PHE A 242 3.10 7.24 6.84
C PHE A 242 1.84 7.23 7.70
N ALA A 243 1.30 6.04 7.97
CA ALA A 243 0.09 5.89 8.76
C ALA A 243 0.26 6.42 10.20
N GLU A 244 1.46 6.28 10.82
CA GLU A 244 1.76 6.85 12.15
C GLU A 244 1.70 8.39 12.19
N GLN A 245 1.71 9.06 11.03
CA GLN A 245 1.68 10.52 10.89
C GLN A 245 0.34 11.05 10.34
N LEU A 246 -0.63 10.17 10.13
CA LEU A 246 -1.97 10.51 9.65
C LEU A 246 -3.00 10.30 10.76
N ASP A 247 -3.95 11.23 10.86
CA ASP A 247 -5.15 11.01 11.67
C ASP A 247 -6.02 9.91 11.07
N GLY A 248 -6.81 9.25 11.90
CA GLY A 248 -7.73 8.19 11.48
C GLY A 248 -7.13 6.79 11.46
N TYR A 249 -5.84 6.65 11.83
CA TYR A 249 -5.16 5.37 11.97
C TYR A 249 -4.98 4.93 13.43
N LEU A 250 -5.00 3.63 13.63
CA LEU A 250 -4.76 2.95 14.91
C LEU A 250 -3.69 1.87 14.74
N PHE A 251 -2.83 1.70 15.76
CA PHE A 251 -1.75 0.72 15.76
C PHE A 251 -1.88 -0.24 16.93
N THR A 252 -1.66 -1.52 16.66
CA THR A 252 -1.66 -2.58 17.66
C THR A 252 -0.23 -2.92 18.09
N ARG A 253 -0.08 -3.60 19.23
CA ARG A 253 1.22 -4.18 19.67
C ARG A 253 1.40 -5.61 19.21
N PHE A 254 0.32 -6.37 19.21
CA PHE A 254 0.31 -7.82 18.96
C PHE A 254 -0.54 -8.21 17.74
N GLY A 255 -0.99 -7.23 16.96
CA GLY A 255 -1.85 -7.43 15.80
C GLY A 255 -1.15 -8.06 14.58
N TRP A 256 -0.26 -9.01 14.80
CA TRP A 256 0.47 -9.71 13.75
C TRP A 256 -0.42 -10.67 13.00
N VAL A 257 -0.32 -10.66 11.68
CA VAL A 257 -0.97 -11.61 10.77
C VAL A 257 0.04 -12.17 9.78
N GLN A 258 -0.26 -13.34 9.23
CA GLN A 258 0.55 -13.91 8.17
C GLN A 258 0.43 -13.06 6.89
N SER A 259 1.56 -12.78 6.28
CA SER A 259 1.68 -12.15 4.98
C SER A 259 2.06 -13.18 3.93
N TYR A 260 3.09 -12.95 3.16
CA TYR A 260 3.57 -13.86 2.13
C TYR A 260 4.57 -14.88 2.69
N GLY A 261 4.33 -16.15 2.44
CA GLY A 261 5.18 -17.25 2.93
C GLY A 261 5.21 -17.30 4.46
N SER A 262 6.41 -17.28 5.05
CA SER A 262 6.63 -17.28 6.50
C SER A 262 6.69 -15.86 7.12
N ARG A 263 6.50 -14.82 6.32
CA ARG A 263 6.53 -13.44 6.80
C ARG A 263 5.25 -13.09 7.56
N CYS A 264 5.40 -12.32 8.61
CA CYS A 264 4.29 -11.71 9.33
C CYS A 264 4.37 -10.19 9.19
N VAL A 265 3.21 -9.56 9.11
CA VAL A 265 3.02 -8.11 9.11
C VAL A 265 2.07 -7.70 10.22
N LYS A 266 2.13 -6.46 10.61
CA LYS A 266 1.24 -5.86 11.60
C LYS A 266 0.56 -4.64 10.96
N PRO A 267 -0.52 -4.87 10.18
CA PRO A 267 -1.17 -3.81 9.45
C PRO A 267 -1.74 -2.75 10.37
N ALA A 268 -1.67 -1.49 9.95
CA ALA A 268 -2.39 -0.40 10.57
C ALA A 268 -3.91 -0.59 10.39
N ILE A 269 -4.70 0.01 11.26
CA ILE A 269 -6.17 -0.06 11.21
C ILE A 269 -6.69 1.35 10.90
N ILE A 270 -7.41 1.50 9.80
CA ILE A 270 -8.12 2.73 9.47
C ILE A 270 -9.44 2.73 10.25
N PHE A 271 -9.56 3.56 11.30
CA PHE A 271 -10.75 3.59 12.14
C PHE A 271 -11.65 4.80 11.89
N GLY A 272 -11.08 5.88 11.34
CA GLY A 272 -11.78 7.15 11.12
C GLY A 272 -11.45 7.80 9.78
N ASP A 273 -12.01 8.98 9.53
CA ASP A 273 -11.66 9.81 8.38
C ASP A 273 -10.19 10.21 8.43
N LEU A 274 -9.54 10.20 7.28
CA LEU A 274 -8.08 10.30 7.17
C LEU A 274 -7.65 11.73 6.84
N SER A 275 -6.71 12.29 7.61
CA SER A 275 -6.10 13.59 7.34
C SER A 275 -4.62 13.61 7.69
N ARG A 276 -3.89 14.54 7.07
CA ARG A 276 -2.49 14.81 7.33
C ARG A 276 -2.37 16.09 8.18
N PRO A 277 -2.07 16.00 9.48
CA PRO A 277 -1.97 17.18 10.34
C PRO A 277 -0.73 18.04 10.07
N GLN A 278 0.37 17.43 9.57
CA GLN A 278 1.64 18.12 9.32
C GLN A 278 2.50 17.38 8.27
N PRO A 279 3.55 18.02 7.71
CA PRO A 279 4.48 17.38 6.79
C PRO A 279 5.10 16.10 7.36
N MET A 280 5.26 15.08 6.53
CA MET A 280 5.71 13.76 6.94
C MET A 280 7.18 13.48 6.57
N THR A 281 7.61 13.93 5.39
CA THR A 281 8.92 13.59 4.82
C THR A 281 9.77 14.80 4.46
N VAL A 282 9.16 15.99 4.41
CA VAL A 282 9.78 17.22 3.87
C VAL A 282 11.13 17.53 4.53
N ASP A 283 11.21 17.44 5.86
CA ASP A 283 12.45 17.76 6.58
C ASP A 283 13.59 16.78 6.28
N TRP A 284 13.28 15.49 6.13
CA TRP A 284 14.27 14.48 5.76
C TRP A 284 14.81 14.70 4.35
N ILE A 285 13.91 14.95 3.39
CA ILE A 285 14.29 15.17 1.99
C ILE A 285 15.03 16.49 1.82
N ARG A 286 14.59 17.56 2.49
CA ARG A 286 15.33 18.85 2.48
C ARG A 286 16.73 18.70 3.06
N TYR A 287 16.86 17.97 4.16
CA TYR A 287 18.18 17.67 4.72
C TYR A 287 19.04 16.89 3.73
N ALA A 288 18.51 15.84 3.10
CA ALA A 288 19.23 15.06 2.09
C ALA A 288 19.63 15.95 0.89
N GLN A 289 18.73 16.79 0.38
CA GLN A 289 19.03 17.71 -0.72
C GLN A 289 20.10 18.76 -0.33
N SER A 290 20.19 19.15 0.93
CA SER A 290 21.24 20.10 1.40
C SER A 290 22.64 19.53 1.41
N LEU A 291 22.79 18.22 1.23
CA LEU A 291 24.08 17.50 1.22
C LEU A 291 24.67 17.36 -0.19
N THR A 292 23.92 17.70 -1.26
CA THR A 292 24.30 17.43 -2.65
C THR A 292 23.71 18.47 -3.60
N ASP A 293 24.43 18.77 -4.68
CA ASP A 293 23.94 19.56 -5.82
C ASP A 293 23.14 18.72 -6.81
N LYS A 294 23.21 17.39 -6.73
CA LYS A 294 22.43 16.48 -7.57
C LYS A 294 20.95 16.51 -7.19
N THR A 295 20.10 16.14 -8.12
CA THR A 295 18.66 16.05 -7.88
C THR A 295 18.34 14.94 -6.88
N MET A 296 17.68 15.32 -5.78
CA MET A 296 17.12 14.40 -4.80
C MET A 296 15.69 14.06 -5.16
N LYS A 297 15.32 12.76 -5.09
CA LYS A 297 13.98 12.26 -5.32
C LYS A 297 13.26 12.06 -3.98
N GLY A 298 12.10 12.73 -3.79
CA GLY A 298 11.21 12.50 -2.66
C GLY A 298 10.45 11.19 -2.83
N MET A 299 10.23 10.46 -1.72
CA MET A 299 9.67 9.11 -1.73
C MET A 299 8.42 9.03 -0.88
N LEU A 300 7.30 8.63 -1.47
CA LEU A 300 5.99 8.48 -0.81
C LEU A 300 5.36 7.14 -1.13
N THR A 301 4.48 6.67 -0.25
CA THR A 301 3.61 5.53 -0.55
C THR A 301 2.26 6.03 -1.06
N GLY A 302 1.77 5.43 -2.11
CA GLY A 302 0.53 5.81 -2.77
C GLY A 302 -0.74 5.42 -2.01
N PRO A 303 -1.86 6.09 -2.30
CA PRO A 303 -3.11 5.91 -1.56
C PRO A 303 -3.69 4.50 -1.66
N VAL A 304 -3.54 3.83 -2.81
CA VAL A 304 -4.05 2.46 -2.97
C VAL A 304 -3.24 1.48 -2.15
N THR A 305 -1.92 1.61 -2.16
CA THR A 305 -1.02 0.76 -1.34
C THR A 305 -1.26 0.97 0.15
N MET A 306 -1.40 2.23 0.60
CA MET A 306 -1.73 2.55 2.00
C MET A 306 -3.05 1.88 2.43
N LEU A 307 -4.07 1.93 1.58
CA LEU A 307 -5.36 1.32 1.85
C LEU A 307 -5.31 -0.22 1.87
N MET A 308 -4.67 -0.82 0.85
CA MET A 308 -4.70 -2.28 0.66
C MET A 308 -3.87 -3.03 1.72
N TRP A 309 -2.83 -2.41 2.24
CA TRP A 309 -1.99 -2.99 3.29
C TRP A 309 -2.38 -2.52 4.70
N SER A 310 -3.60 -1.99 4.85
CA SER A 310 -4.23 -1.67 6.12
C SER A 310 -5.52 -2.47 6.32
N PHE A 311 -5.94 -2.64 7.57
CA PHE A 311 -7.29 -3.04 7.86
C PHE A 311 -8.23 -1.85 7.62
N SER A 312 -9.02 -1.92 6.56
CA SER A 312 -9.89 -0.83 6.13
C SER A 312 -11.19 -0.77 6.94
N ARG A 313 -11.80 0.40 6.94
CA ARG A 313 -13.19 0.60 7.44
C ARG A 313 -14.18 -0.19 6.57
N GLU A 314 -15.32 -0.54 7.18
CA GLU A 314 -16.43 -1.23 6.49
C GLU A 314 -17.68 -0.35 6.34
N ASP A 315 -17.73 0.77 7.05
CA ASP A 315 -18.84 1.74 7.03
C ASP A 315 -18.80 2.72 5.84
N VAL A 316 -17.63 2.87 5.21
CA VAL A 316 -17.44 3.66 3.99
C VAL A 316 -16.72 2.85 2.93
N SER A 317 -16.95 3.15 1.66
CA SER A 317 -16.33 2.42 0.55
C SER A 317 -14.82 2.59 0.54
N ARG A 318 -14.09 1.61 -0.03
CA ARG A 318 -12.65 1.70 -0.28
C ARG A 318 -12.28 2.89 -1.15
N GLN A 319 -13.13 3.24 -2.10
CA GLN A 319 -12.97 4.43 -2.95
C GLN A 319 -12.89 5.71 -2.11
N VAL A 320 -13.81 5.90 -1.16
CA VAL A 320 -13.80 7.07 -0.26
C VAL A 320 -12.52 7.12 0.57
N GLN A 321 -12.12 6.00 1.16
CA GLN A 321 -10.87 5.92 1.95
C GLN A 321 -9.63 6.22 1.09
N ALA A 322 -9.55 5.69 -0.14
CA ALA A 322 -8.47 5.97 -1.08
C ALA A 322 -8.41 7.46 -1.46
N GLN A 323 -9.57 8.11 -1.64
CA GLN A 323 -9.62 9.53 -1.96
C GLN A 323 -9.19 10.41 -0.77
N GLN A 324 -9.54 10.05 0.47
CA GLN A 324 -9.05 10.73 1.67
C GLN A 324 -7.52 10.60 1.80
N LEU A 325 -6.98 9.40 1.59
CA LEU A 325 -5.53 9.17 1.54
C LEU A 325 -4.87 9.97 0.41
N ALA A 326 -5.47 9.99 -0.76
CA ALA A 326 -4.96 10.76 -1.89
C ALA A 326 -4.86 12.25 -1.58
N LEU A 327 -5.84 12.83 -0.90
CA LEU A 327 -5.80 14.23 -0.47
C LEU A 327 -4.70 14.49 0.57
N ALA A 328 -4.50 13.57 1.51
CA ALA A 328 -3.42 13.67 2.50
C ALA A 328 -2.03 13.58 1.85
N ILE A 329 -1.85 12.66 0.89
CA ILE A 329 -0.59 12.50 0.14
C ILE A 329 -0.39 13.69 -0.82
N ARG A 330 -1.45 14.22 -1.45
CA ARG A 330 -1.40 15.43 -2.27
C ARG A 330 -0.76 16.60 -1.53
N ASP A 331 -1.12 16.79 -0.26
CA ASP A 331 -0.53 17.85 0.56
C ASP A 331 0.97 17.67 0.75
N GLU A 332 1.41 16.42 0.97
CA GLU A 332 2.84 16.11 1.06
C GLU A 332 3.58 16.35 -0.26
N VAL A 333 3.00 15.95 -1.39
CA VAL A 333 3.55 16.17 -2.72
C VAL A 333 3.74 17.66 -2.99
N LEU A 334 2.73 18.49 -2.66
CA LEU A 334 2.79 19.94 -2.82
C LEU A 334 3.82 20.59 -1.89
N ASP A 335 3.96 20.11 -0.65
CA ASP A 335 4.96 20.62 0.28
C ASP A 335 6.39 20.25 -0.16
N LEU A 336 6.60 19.06 -0.72
CA LEU A 336 7.87 18.68 -1.33
C LEU A 336 8.22 19.59 -2.53
N GLU A 337 7.26 19.86 -3.40
CA GLU A 337 7.46 20.83 -4.51
C GLU A 337 7.82 22.23 -4.00
N ARG A 338 7.08 22.75 -2.99
CA ARG A 338 7.38 24.05 -2.36
C ARG A 338 8.76 24.08 -1.70
N ALA A 339 9.21 22.93 -1.19
CA ALA A 339 10.55 22.76 -0.63
C ALA A 339 11.65 22.70 -1.71
N GLY A 340 11.31 22.78 -3.00
CA GLY A 340 12.25 22.78 -4.12
C GLY A 340 12.59 21.39 -4.67
N ILE A 341 11.96 20.35 -4.20
CA ILE A 341 12.17 18.98 -4.70
C ILE A 341 11.62 18.86 -6.11
N LYS A 342 12.47 18.39 -7.04
CA LYS A 342 12.17 18.37 -8.48
C LYS A 342 11.51 17.07 -8.94
N ILE A 343 11.73 15.98 -8.21
CA ILE A 343 11.19 14.65 -8.51
C ILE A 343 10.52 14.09 -7.26
N VAL A 344 9.27 13.64 -7.39
CA VAL A 344 8.53 12.96 -6.32
C VAL A 344 8.05 11.61 -6.82
N GLN A 345 8.43 10.55 -6.14
CA GLN A 345 7.97 9.18 -6.42
C GLN A 345 6.85 8.80 -5.45
N ILE A 346 5.78 8.24 -5.99
CA ILE A 346 4.59 7.79 -5.25
C ILE A 346 4.38 6.31 -5.60
N ASP A 347 4.71 5.41 -4.69
CA ASP A 347 4.77 3.97 -4.96
C ASP A 347 3.42 3.29 -4.79
N GLU A 348 2.98 2.60 -5.84
CA GLU A 348 1.72 1.83 -5.85
C GLU A 348 1.97 0.32 -5.97
N ALA A 349 2.69 -0.22 -4.99
CA ALA A 349 3.06 -1.64 -4.94
C ALA A 349 1.85 -2.59 -4.92
N ALA A 350 0.73 -2.18 -4.29
CA ALA A 350 -0.47 -3.01 -4.14
C ALA A 350 -1.54 -2.75 -5.22
N PHE A 351 -1.25 -1.97 -6.26
CA PHE A 351 -2.24 -1.60 -7.29
C PHE A 351 -2.92 -2.82 -7.92
N ARG A 352 -2.15 -3.82 -8.36
CA ARG A 352 -2.70 -5.06 -8.92
C ARG A 352 -3.25 -6.00 -7.86
N GLU A 353 -2.65 -6.06 -6.69
CA GLU A 353 -3.10 -6.88 -5.56
C GLU A 353 -4.53 -6.53 -5.12
N GLY A 354 -4.92 -5.25 -5.26
CA GLY A 354 -6.24 -4.75 -4.91
C GLY A 354 -7.38 -5.19 -5.84
N LEU A 355 -7.09 -5.83 -6.98
CA LEU A 355 -8.11 -6.30 -7.92
C LEU A 355 -9.14 -7.21 -7.23
N PRO A 356 -10.43 -6.97 -7.45
CA PRO A 356 -11.48 -7.87 -6.97
C PRO A 356 -11.34 -9.27 -7.55
N LEU A 357 -11.82 -10.28 -6.83
CA LEU A 357 -11.81 -11.68 -7.30
C LEU A 357 -12.56 -11.86 -8.63
N ARG A 358 -13.66 -11.11 -8.83
CA ARG A 358 -14.47 -11.19 -10.04
C ARG A 358 -14.02 -10.18 -11.08
N LYS A 359 -13.62 -10.64 -12.26
CA LYS A 359 -13.19 -9.78 -13.38
C LYS A 359 -14.22 -8.70 -13.74
N ALA A 360 -15.51 -8.98 -13.62
CA ALA A 360 -16.56 -7.98 -13.88
C ALA A 360 -16.48 -6.73 -12.98
N GLN A 361 -15.81 -6.81 -11.86
CA GLN A 361 -15.61 -5.69 -10.91
C GLN A 361 -14.26 -4.97 -11.09
N TRP A 362 -13.39 -5.49 -11.96
CA TRP A 362 -12.03 -4.94 -12.13
C TRP A 362 -12.05 -3.50 -12.63
N GLN A 363 -12.88 -3.19 -13.63
CA GLN A 363 -12.92 -1.85 -14.22
C GLN A 363 -13.31 -0.81 -13.16
N GLN A 364 -14.34 -1.10 -12.36
CA GLN A 364 -14.75 -0.20 -11.28
C GLN A 364 -13.63 0.05 -10.27
N TYR A 365 -12.90 -1.00 -9.89
CA TYR A 365 -11.74 -0.88 -9.02
C TYR A 365 -10.65 -0.02 -9.66
N LEU A 366 -10.26 -0.34 -10.89
CA LEU A 366 -9.19 0.34 -11.61
C LEU A 366 -9.51 1.83 -11.83
N ASP A 367 -10.77 2.18 -12.11
CA ASP A 367 -11.20 3.55 -12.30
C ASP A 367 -10.96 4.40 -11.03
N TRP A 368 -11.39 3.94 -9.85
CA TRP A 368 -11.17 4.71 -8.64
C TRP A 368 -9.72 4.65 -8.13
N ALA A 369 -8.99 3.56 -8.39
CA ALA A 369 -7.58 3.44 -8.02
C ALA A 369 -6.72 4.42 -8.84
N VAL A 370 -6.94 4.49 -10.15
CA VAL A 370 -6.32 5.49 -11.03
C VAL A 370 -6.69 6.90 -10.60
N ALA A 371 -7.97 7.17 -10.32
CA ALA A 371 -8.42 8.47 -9.87
C ALA A 371 -7.75 8.90 -8.56
N ALA A 372 -7.57 7.97 -7.60
CA ALA A 372 -6.87 8.26 -6.34
C ALA A 372 -5.39 8.61 -6.57
N PHE A 373 -4.67 7.89 -7.43
CA PHE A 373 -3.31 8.24 -7.79
C PHE A 373 -3.24 9.60 -8.47
N ARG A 374 -4.10 9.87 -9.45
CA ARG A 374 -4.14 11.17 -10.14
C ARG A 374 -4.46 12.31 -9.19
N LEU A 375 -5.36 12.10 -8.23
CA LEU A 375 -5.70 13.11 -7.23
C LEU A 375 -4.49 13.51 -6.39
N CYS A 376 -3.65 12.56 -5.97
CA CYS A 376 -2.46 12.89 -5.18
C CYS A 376 -1.31 13.49 -6.01
N SER A 377 -1.19 13.13 -7.29
CA SER A 377 -0.04 13.50 -8.13
C SER A 377 -0.24 14.73 -9.00
N SER A 378 -1.49 15.13 -9.30
CA SER A 378 -1.77 16.13 -10.34
C SER A 378 -1.71 17.59 -9.89
N GLY A 379 -1.50 17.86 -8.59
CA GLY A 379 -1.46 19.23 -8.07
C GLY A 379 -0.20 20.03 -8.37
N VAL A 380 0.88 19.37 -8.78
CA VAL A 380 2.19 19.99 -9.03
C VAL A 380 2.27 20.65 -10.41
N ARG A 381 3.27 21.54 -10.55
CA ARG A 381 3.59 22.18 -11.84
C ARG A 381 4.18 21.16 -12.81
N ASP A 382 4.20 21.51 -14.10
CA ASP A 382 4.69 20.65 -15.17
C ASP A 382 6.18 20.31 -15.04
N GLU A 383 6.96 21.22 -14.48
CA GLU A 383 8.40 21.04 -14.23
C GLU A 383 8.71 20.04 -13.11
N THR A 384 7.75 19.71 -12.25
CA THR A 384 7.92 18.69 -11.20
C THR A 384 7.57 17.32 -11.77
N GLN A 385 8.56 16.44 -11.78
CA GLN A 385 8.43 15.11 -12.35
C GLN A 385 7.84 14.13 -11.31
N ILE A 386 6.81 13.41 -11.70
CA ILE A 386 6.16 12.40 -10.87
C ILE A 386 6.61 11.02 -11.32
N HIS A 387 7.23 10.29 -10.41
CA HIS A 387 7.53 8.88 -10.57
C HIS A 387 6.51 8.00 -9.85
N THR A 388 6.40 6.77 -10.29
CA THR A 388 5.73 5.69 -9.54
C THR A 388 6.57 4.42 -9.62
N HIS A 389 6.37 3.52 -8.66
CA HIS A 389 6.98 2.19 -8.68
C HIS A 389 5.92 1.12 -8.46
N MET A 390 6.05 0.04 -9.22
CA MET A 390 5.21 -1.15 -9.06
C MET A 390 6.12 -2.37 -8.86
N CYS A 391 5.89 -3.05 -7.73
CA CYS A 391 6.51 -4.34 -7.45
C CYS A 391 5.96 -5.42 -8.39
N TYR A 392 6.59 -6.60 -8.41
CA TYR A 392 6.26 -7.74 -9.25
C TYR A 392 4.77 -7.86 -9.59
N SER A 393 4.42 -7.59 -10.84
CA SER A 393 3.04 -7.60 -11.32
C SER A 393 2.99 -8.17 -12.74
N GLU A 394 1.92 -8.90 -13.05
CA GLU A 394 1.57 -9.19 -14.44
C GLU A 394 0.84 -7.98 -15.02
N PHE A 395 1.49 -7.25 -15.90
CA PHE A 395 1.00 -5.96 -16.40
C PHE A 395 -0.06 -6.09 -17.48
N ASN A 396 -0.12 -7.21 -18.22
CA ASN A 396 -1.01 -7.40 -19.37
C ASN A 396 -2.48 -7.01 -19.07
N ASP A 397 -2.97 -7.37 -17.90
CA ASP A 397 -4.38 -7.12 -17.51
C ASP A 397 -4.65 -5.66 -17.09
N VAL A 398 -3.62 -4.89 -16.71
CA VAL A 398 -3.76 -3.56 -16.06
C VAL A 398 -2.97 -2.43 -16.74
N ILE A 399 -2.24 -2.71 -17.82
CA ILE A 399 -1.35 -1.75 -18.49
C ILE A 399 -2.05 -0.44 -18.90
N LYS A 400 -3.29 -0.53 -19.38
CA LYS A 400 -4.11 0.66 -19.74
C LYS A 400 -4.37 1.55 -18.54
N SER A 401 -4.66 0.94 -17.39
CA SER A 401 -4.93 1.66 -16.15
C SER A 401 -3.63 2.26 -15.58
N ILE A 402 -2.49 1.57 -15.74
CA ILE A 402 -1.18 2.10 -15.37
C ILE A 402 -0.85 3.34 -16.21
N ALA A 403 -1.05 3.29 -17.51
CA ALA A 403 -0.88 4.46 -18.38
C ALA A 403 -1.84 5.60 -18.00
N ALA A 404 -3.09 5.27 -17.62
CA ALA A 404 -4.08 6.24 -17.19
C ALA A 404 -3.73 6.92 -15.84
N MET A 405 -2.83 6.36 -15.02
CA MET A 405 -2.30 7.04 -13.83
C MET A 405 -1.52 8.32 -14.19
N ASP A 406 -0.98 8.40 -15.41
CA ASP A 406 -0.28 9.56 -15.96
C ASP A 406 0.96 9.99 -15.14
N ALA A 407 1.67 9.02 -14.54
CA ALA A 407 2.99 9.25 -13.96
C ALA A 407 4.01 9.53 -15.07
N ASP A 408 4.92 10.49 -14.85
CA ASP A 408 5.93 10.85 -15.85
C ASP A 408 6.94 9.71 -16.07
N VAL A 409 7.30 8.98 -15.00
CA VAL A 409 8.19 7.82 -15.05
C VAL A 409 7.59 6.68 -14.22
N ILE A 410 7.56 5.47 -14.78
CA ILE A 410 7.28 4.25 -14.01
C ILE A 410 8.54 3.41 -13.86
N THR A 411 8.85 2.97 -12.64
CA THR A 411 9.85 1.95 -12.40
C THR A 411 9.18 0.60 -12.10
N ILE A 412 9.71 -0.46 -12.67
CA ILE A 412 9.16 -1.82 -12.58
C ILE A 412 10.26 -2.84 -12.31
N GLU A 413 9.91 -3.94 -11.66
CA GLU A 413 10.83 -5.04 -11.40
C GLU A 413 10.85 -6.00 -12.59
N THR A 414 11.97 -6.07 -13.30
CA THR A 414 12.13 -6.87 -14.51
C THR A 414 13.33 -7.80 -14.49
N SER A 415 14.19 -7.71 -13.47
CA SER A 415 15.45 -8.46 -13.45
C SER A 415 15.26 -9.99 -13.49
N ARG A 416 14.20 -10.50 -12.83
CA ARG A 416 13.88 -11.94 -12.82
C ARG A 416 13.25 -12.47 -14.10
N SER A 417 12.52 -11.61 -14.80
CA SER A 417 11.83 -11.98 -16.06
C SER A 417 12.70 -11.78 -17.29
N ASP A 418 13.99 -11.46 -17.13
CA ASP A 418 14.90 -11.15 -18.23
C ASP A 418 14.32 -10.13 -19.23
N MET A 419 13.61 -9.12 -18.72
CA MET A 419 12.92 -8.06 -19.46
C MET A 419 11.65 -8.50 -20.23
N GLU A 420 11.17 -9.73 -20.05
CA GLU A 420 9.93 -10.20 -20.73
C GLU A 420 8.71 -9.35 -20.35
N LEU A 421 8.67 -8.78 -19.13
CA LEU A 421 7.57 -7.90 -18.71
C LEU A 421 7.44 -6.65 -19.59
N LEU A 422 8.52 -6.23 -20.28
CA LEU A 422 8.46 -5.10 -21.22
C LEU A 422 7.65 -5.40 -22.49
N ASP A 423 7.39 -6.65 -22.80
CA ASP A 423 6.58 -7.02 -23.98
C ASP A 423 5.16 -6.43 -23.86
N ALA A 424 4.60 -6.35 -22.65
CA ALA A 424 3.32 -5.70 -22.40
C ALA A 424 3.35 -4.18 -22.67
N PHE A 425 4.46 -3.53 -22.33
CA PHE A 425 4.66 -2.09 -22.55
C PHE A 425 4.89 -1.76 -24.03
N GLU A 426 5.65 -2.61 -24.75
CA GLU A 426 5.85 -2.50 -26.19
C GLU A 426 4.53 -2.72 -26.95
N ALA A 427 3.81 -3.81 -26.65
CA ALA A 427 2.55 -4.15 -27.33
C ALA A 427 1.45 -3.10 -27.11
N PHE A 428 1.48 -2.39 -25.98
CA PHE A 428 0.54 -1.31 -25.67
C PHE A 428 0.99 0.06 -26.20
N ASP A 429 2.26 0.20 -26.62
CA ASP A 429 2.90 1.50 -26.91
C ASP A 429 2.79 2.47 -25.71
N TYR A 430 3.33 2.03 -24.56
CA TYR A 430 3.25 2.80 -23.31
C TYR A 430 3.87 4.19 -23.50
N PRO A 431 3.14 5.29 -23.19
CA PRO A 431 3.52 6.62 -23.68
C PRO A 431 4.67 7.28 -22.88
N ASN A 432 4.83 6.94 -21.59
CA ASN A 432 5.69 7.69 -20.66
C ASN A 432 7.04 6.97 -20.45
N ASP A 433 7.95 7.57 -19.67
CA ASP A 433 9.27 7.00 -19.41
C ASP A 433 9.18 5.75 -18.51
N ILE A 434 10.14 4.82 -18.68
CA ILE A 434 10.17 3.53 -17.96
C ILE A 434 11.56 3.28 -17.37
N GLY A 435 11.61 2.84 -16.12
CA GLY A 435 12.81 2.33 -15.45
C GLY A 435 12.70 0.82 -15.17
N PRO A 436 13.12 -0.05 -16.08
CA PRO A 436 13.15 -1.48 -15.81
C PRO A 436 14.31 -1.83 -14.87
N GLY A 437 14.04 -2.60 -13.82
CA GLY A 437 15.05 -3.06 -12.87
C GLY A 437 16.09 -3.98 -13.50
N VAL A 438 17.36 -3.74 -13.22
CA VAL A 438 18.51 -4.50 -13.77
C VAL A 438 19.30 -5.27 -12.71
N TYR A 439 18.88 -5.20 -11.44
CA TYR A 439 19.47 -5.90 -10.33
C TYR A 439 18.40 -6.56 -9.45
N ASP A 440 18.39 -7.90 -9.45
CA ASP A 440 17.54 -8.69 -8.55
C ASP A 440 18.10 -8.64 -7.11
N ILE A 441 17.49 -7.84 -6.26
CA ILE A 441 17.91 -7.69 -4.87
C ILE A 441 17.69 -8.95 -4.02
N HIS A 442 16.90 -9.91 -4.49
CA HIS A 442 16.66 -11.16 -3.78
C HIS A 442 17.74 -12.22 -4.10
N SER A 443 18.51 -12.04 -5.17
CA SER A 443 19.67 -12.86 -5.45
C SER A 443 20.85 -12.46 -4.56
N PRO A 444 21.56 -13.42 -3.93
CA PRO A 444 22.78 -13.10 -3.19
C PRO A 444 23.94 -12.68 -4.10
N ARG A 445 23.83 -12.91 -5.40
CA ARG A 445 24.86 -12.61 -6.40
C ARG A 445 24.81 -11.14 -6.80
N VAL A 446 25.98 -10.52 -6.89
CA VAL A 446 26.16 -9.22 -7.54
C VAL A 446 26.30 -9.46 -9.05
N PRO A 447 25.41 -8.93 -9.90
CA PRO A 447 25.53 -9.10 -11.35
C PRO A 447 26.70 -8.28 -11.90
N GLU A 448 27.33 -8.78 -12.97
CA GLU A 448 28.42 -8.09 -13.65
C GLU A 448 27.90 -6.95 -14.55
N THR A 449 28.76 -5.96 -14.82
CA THR A 449 28.45 -4.84 -15.71
C THR A 449 27.92 -5.29 -17.07
N ALA A 450 28.54 -6.32 -17.68
CA ALA A 450 28.13 -6.84 -18.97
C ALA A 450 26.73 -7.45 -18.99
N GLU A 451 26.33 -8.09 -17.90
CA GLU A 451 24.95 -8.61 -17.72
C GLU A 451 23.93 -7.47 -17.70
N MET A 452 24.22 -6.42 -16.92
CA MET A 452 23.35 -5.24 -16.85
C MET A 452 23.29 -4.49 -18.19
N VAL A 453 24.41 -4.36 -18.90
CA VAL A 453 24.45 -3.82 -20.28
C VAL A 453 23.52 -4.64 -21.20
N SER A 454 23.59 -5.96 -21.11
CA SER A 454 22.71 -6.84 -21.90
C SER A 454 21.23 -6.62 -21.60
N LEU A 455 20.86 -6.48 -20.32
CA LEU A 455 19.49 -6.22 -19.91
C LEU A 455 18.98 -4.86 -20.41
N ILE A 456 19.76 -3.79 -20.23
CA ILE A 456 19.41 -2.45 -20.72
C ILE A 456 19.31 -2.44 -22.26
N ALA A 457 20.23 -3.11 -22.95
CA ALA A 457 20.18 -3.22 -24.41
C ALA A 457 18.95 -4.02 -24.90
N LYS A 458 18.50 -5.03 -24.16
CA LYS A 458 17.23 -5.73 -24.44
C LYS A 458 16.03 -4.78 -24.27
N ALA A 459 16.03 -3.98 -23.22
CA ALA A 459 14.99 -2.96 -23.00
C ALA A 459 14.98 -1.91 -24.13
N ALA A 460 16.16 -1.45 -24.56
CA ALA A 460 16.30 -0.44 -25.62
C ALA A 460 15.86 -0.91 -27.01
N ARG A 461 15.70 -2.23 -27.21
CA ARG A 461 15.09 -2.77 -28.45
C ARG A 461 13.58 -2.60 -28.51
N ARG A 462 12.93 -2.45 -27.33
CA ARG A 462 11.49 -2.38 -27.16
C ARG A 462 10.99 -0.96 -26.89
N ILE A 463 11.79 -0.20 -26.14
CA ILE A 463 11.45 1.16 -25.69
C ILE A 463 12.55 2.11 -26.16
N PRO A 464 12.23 3.27 -26.72
CA PRO A 464 13.23 4.27 -27.13
C PRO A 464 14.20 4.61 -26.00
N ALA A 465 15.48 4.69 -26.31
CA ALA A 465 16.56 4.87 -25.33
C ALA A 465 16.39 6.14 -24.48
N GLU A 466 15.86 7.22 -25.07
CA GLU A 466 15.60 8.49 -24.42
C GLU A 466 14.46 8.43 -23.37
N ARG A 467 13.72 7.31 -23.32
CA ARG A 467 12.63 7.04 -22.37
C ARG A 467 13.03 6.04 -21.29
N LEU A 468 14.24 5.50 -21.36
CA LEU A 468 14.70 4.46 -20.45
C LEU A 468 15.51 5.05 -19.29
N TRP A 469 15.09 4.70 -18.08
CA TRP A 469 15.84 4.90 -16.83
C TRP A 469 16.55 3.62 -16.43
N VAL A 470 17.57 3.72 -15.58
CA VAL A 470 18.34 2.56 -15.07
C VAL A 470 18.27 2.56 -13.55
N ASN A 471 17.71 1.49 -13.00
CA ASN A 471 17.51 1.31 -11.57
C ASN A 471 17.64 -0.18 -11.18
N PRO A 472 17.89 -0.48 -9.90
CA PRO A 472 17.72 -1.84 -9.39
C PRO A 472 16.23 -2.17 -9.23
N ASP A 473 15.89 -3.42 -8.95
CA ASP A 473 14.60 -3.78 -8.36
C ASP A 473 14.47 -3.15 -6.96
N CYS A 474 13.27 -3.11 -6.38
CA CYS A 474 13.06 -2.49 -5.07
C CYS A 474 13.58 -3.37 -3.92
N GLY A 475 13.86 -2.73 -2.76
CA GLY A 475 14.16 -3.46 -1.53
C GLY A 475 15.63 -3.59 -1.16
N LEU A 476 16.52 -2.69 -1.60
CA LEU A 476 17.91 -2.63 -1.15
C LEU A 476 18.05 -2.64 0.38
N LYS A 477 17.02 -2.23 1.11
CA LYS A 477 16.95 -2.30 2.59
C LYS A 477 17.18 -3.70 3.17
N THR A 478 17.00 -4.75 2.37
CA THR A 478 17.18 -6.14 2.79
C THR A 478 18.61 -6.64 2.55
N ARG A 479 19.44 -5.85 1.89
CA ARG A 479 20.85 -6.16 1.58
C ARG A 479 21.80 -5.51 2.57
N GLY A 480 23.07 -5.89 2.51
CA GLY A 480 24.17 -5.19 3.19
C GLY A 480 24.79 -4.13 2.28
N TRP A 481 25.57 -3.23 2.87
CA TRP A 481 26.27 -2.18 2.12
C TRP A 481 27.26 -2.73 1.09
N PRO A 482 28.11 -3.74 1.40
CA PRO A 482 29.12 -4.22 0.43
C PRO A 482 28.53 -4.70 -0.87
N GLU A 483 27.49 -5.54 -0.84
CA GLU A 483 26.85 -6.05 -2.06
C GLU A 483 26.02 -4.98 -2.76
N THR A 484 25.43 -4.04 -2.02
CA THR A 484 24.67 -2.92 -2.59
C THR A 484 25.59 -1.99 -3.36
N GLU A 485 26.72 -1.58 -2.78
CA GLU A 485 27.70 -0.72 -3.45
C GLU A 485 28.27 -1.41 -4.69
N ALA A 486 28.68 -2.68 -4.58
CA ALA A 486 29.22 -3.42 -5.71
C ALA A 486 28.21 -3.52 -6.89
N ALA A 487 26.94 -3.80 -6.58
CA ALA A 487 25.90 -3.86 -7.61
C ALA A 487 25.64 -2.51 -8.27
N LEU A 488 25.57 -1.45 -7.47
CA LEU A 488 25.33 -0.10 -7.99
C LEU A 488 26.52 0.46 -8.78
N ILE A 489 27.79 0.10 -8.43
CA ILE A 489 28.97 0.39 -9.25
C ILE A 489 28.77 -0.19 -10.64
N ASN A 490 28.43 -1.47 -10.73
CA ASN A 490 28.23 -2.17 -11.99
C ASN A 490 27.06 -1.58 -12.79
N MET A 491 25.99 -1.20 -12.11
CA MET A 491 24.81 -0.56 -12.73
C MET A 491 25.15 0.79 -13.36
N VAL A 492 25.87 1.65 -12.63
CA VAL A 492 26.29 2.96 -13.15
C VAL A 492 27.28 2.80 -14.28
N ALA A 493 28.23 1.85 -14.19
CA ALA A 493 29.16 1.53 -15.26
C ALA A 493 28.43 1.07 -16.53
N ALA A 494 27.41 0.22 -16.40
CA ALA A 494 26.58 -0.24 -17.53
C ALA A 494 25.86 0.92 -18.21
N ALA A 495 25.23 1.81 -17.44
CA ALA A 495 24.58 2.99 -18.00
C ALA A 495 25.57 3.90 -18.74
N ARG A 496 26.73 4.15 -18.15
CA ARG A 496 27.79 4.97 -18.79
C ARG A 496 28.32 4.35 -20.09
N GLN A 497 28.47 3.03 -20.15
CA GLN A 497 28.90 2.34 -21.36
C GLN A 497 27.89 2.51 -22.50
N LEU A 498 26.60 2.55 -22.21
CA LEU A 498 25.54 2.71 -23.21
C LEU A 498 25.31 4.17 -23.64
N ARG A 499 25.87 5.14 -22.92
CA ARG A 499 25.87 6.56 -23.28
C ARG A 499 26.94 6.95 -24.31
N LEU A 500 27.92 6.05 -24.53
CA LEU A 500 29.01 6.25 -25.49
C LEU A 500 28.61 5.78 -26.91
#